data_bd00a8957131fc10394a877f2b046f59
#
_entry.id   bd00a8957131fc10394a877f2b046f59
#
_cell.length_a   1.000
_cell.length_b   1.000
_cell.length_c   1.000
_cell.angle_alpha   90.00
_cell.angle_beta   90.00
_cell.angle_gamma   90.00
#
_symmetry.space_group_name_H-M   'P 1'
#
loop_
_entity.id
_entity.type
_entity.pdbx_description
1 polymer ?
#
loop_
_entity_poly.entity_id
_entity_poly.type
_entity_poly.pdbx_seq_one_letter_code
_entity_poly.pdbx_strand_id
1 'polypeptide(L)'
;MKTKIYTQAEVNKIKVDEYNKGIKTALHKSIVSIMAAFNIVLADKYGWYSEQLNKINAMVDEQFKSINENYNTLDELIQAVYEDYGILFE
;
A
#
# COMPACT_ATOMS: atom_id res chain seq x y z
N MET A 1 -20.61 2.67 37.76
CA MET A 1 -19.64 2.54 36.64
C MET A 1 -18.30 3.14 37.06
N LYS A 2 -17.24 2.37 37.02
CA LYS A 2 -15.91 2.87 37.38
C LYS A 2 -15.29 3.57 36.16
N THR A 3 -14.92 4.84 36.35
CA THR A 3 -14.16 5.54 35.33
C THR A 3 -12.71 5.06 35.35
N LYS A 4 -12.23 4.58 34.25
CA LYS A 4 -10.84 4.15 34.15
C LYS A 4 -9.94 5.39 34.06
N ILE A 5 -8.96 5.45 34.97
CA ILE A 5 -7.97 6.51 34.98
C ILE A 5 -6.74 6.04 34.24
N TYR A 6 -6.33 6.78 33.22
CA TYR A 6 -5.12 6.47 32.44
C TYR A 6 -3.95 7.31 32.93
N THR A 7 -2.77 6.70 32.95
CA THR A 7 -1.52 7.45 33.11
C THR A 7 -1.23 8.24 31.83
N GLN A 8 -0.36 9.25 31.94
CA GLN A 8 0.06 10.02 30.75
C GLN A 8 0.70 9.12 29.69
N ALA A 9 1.50 8.12 30.11
CA ALA A 9 2.12 7.18 29.22
C ALA A 9 1.07 6.32 28.49
N GLU A 10 0.03 5.86 29.19
CA GLU A 10 -1.07 5.10 28.58
C GLU A 10 -1.87 5.93 27.59
N VAL A 11 -2.17 7.20 27.90
CA VAL A 11 -2.87 8.11 27.00
C VAL A 11 -2.04 8.35 25.72
N ASN A 12 -0.74 8.58 25.87
CA ASN A 12 0.15 8.77 24.73
C ASN A 12 0.21 7.53 23.84
N LYS A 13 0.25 6.35 24.44
CA LYS A 13 0.24 5.07 23.69
C LYS A 13 -1.06 4.91 22.89
N ILE A 14 -2.20 5.21 23.49
CA ILE A 14 -3.51 5.13 22.81
C ILE A 14 -3.54 6.08 21.60
N LYS A 15 -3.05 7.32 21.77
CA LYS A 15 -2.99 8.31 20.68
C LYS A 15 -2.11 7.84 19.52
N VAL A 16 -0.94 7.28 19.82
CA VAL A 16 0.00 6.75 18.81
C VAL A 16 -0.62 5.55 18.08
N ASP A 17 -1.25 4.62 18.82
CA ASP A 17 -1.89 3.45 18.24
C ASP A 17 -3.03 3.83 17.29
N GLU A 18 -3.87 4.79 17.67
CA GLU A 18 -4.96 5.30 16.83
C GLU A 18 -4.45 6.02 15.58
N TYR A 19 -3.41 6.82 15.71
CA TYR A 19 -2.77 7.51 14.59
C TYR A 19 -2.21 6.49 13.58
N ASN A 20 -1.48 5.49 14.04
CA ASN A 20 -0.92 4.44 13.20
C ASN A 20 -2.01 3.61 12.50
N LYS A 21 -3.10 3.33 13.21
CA LYS A 21 -4.26 2.63 12.64
C LYS A 21 -4.91 3.45 11.52
N GLY A 22 -5.05 4.76 11.72
CA GLY A 22 -5.58 5.66 10.71
C GLY A 22 -4.71 5.71 9.45
N ILE A 23 -3.39 5.78 9.61
CA ILE A 23 -2.43 5.75 8.50
C ILE A 23 -2.54 4.44 7.73
N LYS A 24 -2.55 3.30 8.40
CA LYS A 24 -2.69 1.99 7.76
C LYS A 24 -3.99 1.88 6.96
N THR A 25 -5.09 2.38 7.49
CA THR A 25 -6.39 2.38 6.80
C THR A 25 -6.35 3.25 5.55
N ALA A 26 -5.76 4.46 5.63
CA ALA A 26 -5.63 5.37 4.49
C ALA A 26 -4.75 4.77 3.39
N LEU A 27 -3.62 4.18 3.76
CA LEU A 27 -2.71 3.50 2.81
C LEU A 27 -3.41 2.32 2.13
N HIS A 28 -4.13 1.51 2.88
CA HIS A 28 -4.87 0.38 2.33
C HIS A 28 -5.91 0.83 1.30
N LYS A 29 -6.69 1.87 1.61
CA LYS A 29 -7.66 2.44 0.67
C LYS A 29 -7.01 2.96 -0.61
N SER A 30 -5.86 3.63 -0.48
CA SER A 30 -5.11 4.16 -1.62
C SER A 30 -4.60 3.03 -2.52
N ILE A 31 -4.06 1.98 -1.95
CA ILE A 31 -3.57 0.80 -2.68
C ILE A 31 -4.72 0.12 -3.41
N VAL A 32 -5.84 -0.12 -2.74
CA VAL A 32 -7.02 -0.75 -3.34
C VAL A 32 -7.57 0.08 -4.50
N SER A 33 -7.61 1.41 -4.36
CA SER A 33 -8.07 2.32 -5.42
C SER A 33 -7.17 2.26 -6.65
N ILE A 34 -5.86 2.25 -6.46
CA ILE A 34 -4.88 2.14 -7.55
C ILE A 34 -5.02 0.78 -8.24
N MET A 35 -5.12 -0.30 -7.47
CA MET A 35 -5.28 -1.66 -8.02
C MET A 35 -6.59 -1.78 -8.79
N ALA A 36 -7.68 -1.21 -8.29
CA ALA A 36 -8.96 -1.20 -8.98
C ALA A 36 -8.87 -0.47 -10.32
N ALA A 37 -8.23 0.71 -10.35
CA ALA A 37 -8.01 1.46 -11.58
C ALA A 37 -7.19 0.66 -12.60
N PHE A 38 -6.12 -0.01 -12.16
CA PHE A 38 -5.31 -0.88 -13.00
C PHE A 38 -6.14 -2.01 -13.62
N ASN A 39 -6.95 -2.69 -12.81
CA ASN A 39 -7.81 -3.77 -13.26
C ASN A 39 -8.83 -3.28 -14.31
N ILE A 40 -9.42 -2.12 -14.08
CA ILE A 40 -10.37 -1.53 -15.03
C ILE A 40 -9.69 -1.23 -16.38
N VAL A 41 -8.50 -0.66 -16.36
CA VAL A 41 -7.73 -0.37 -17.58
C VAL A 41 -7.40 -1.66 -18.33
N LEU A 42 -6.93 -2.69 -17.63
CA LEU A 42 -6.58 -3.96 -18.25
C LEU A 42 -7.82 -4.66 -18.85
N ALA A 43 -8.94 -4.60 -18.16
CA ALA A 43 -10.20 -5.16 -18.67
C ALA A 43 -10.71 -4.39 -19.88
N ASP A 44 -10.76 -3.06 -19.80
CA ASP A 44 -11.34 -2.21 -20.85
C ASP A 44 -10.45 -2.07 -22.09
N LYS A 45 -9.14 -1.94 -21.89
CA LYS A 45 -8.20 -1.68 -23.00
C LYS A 45 -7.60 -2.95 -23.59
N TYR A 46 -7.41 -4.00 -22.80
CA TYR A 46 -6.75 -5.22 -23.21
C TYR A 46 -7.66 -6.45 -23.19
N GLY A 47 -8.90 -6.29 -22.75
CA GLY A 47 -9.88 -7.37 -22.74
C GLY A 47 -9.57 -8.50 -21.74
N TRP A 48 -8.88 -8.18 -20.65
CA TRP A 48 -8.53 -9.19 -19.65
C TRP A 48 -9.74 -9.62 -18.84
N TYR A 49 -9.83 -10.92 -18.60
CA TYR A 49 -10.89 -11.54 -17.80
C TYR A 49 -10.48 -11.65 -16.33
N SER A 50 -11.44 -11.98 -15.46
CA SER A 50 -11.24 -12.09 -14.03
C SER A 50 -10.10 -13.05 -13.64
N GLU A 51 -9.91 -14.14 -14.37
CA GLU A 51 -8.81 -15.07 -14.11
C GLU A 51 -7.44 -14.41 -14.30
N GLN A 52 -7.26 -13.66 -15.39
CA GLN A 52 -6.02 -12.93 -15.68
C GLN A 52 -5.81 -11.79 -14.67
N LEU A 53 -6.87 -11.08 -14.32
CA LEU A 53 -6.81 -10.00 -13.33
C LEU A 53 -6.44 -10.53 -11.94
N ASN A 54 -6.97 -11.67 -11.54
CA ASN A 54 -6.60 -12.31 -10.28
C ASN A 54 -5.12 -12.72 -10.26
N LYS A 55 -4.59 -13.20 -11.36
CA LYS A 55 -3.17 -13.54 -11.49
C LYS A 55 -2.28 -12.31 -11.35
N ILE A 56 -2.59 -11.23 -12.05
CA ILE A 56 -1.78 -10.01 -11.98
C ILE A 56 -1.84 -9.39 -10.58
N ASN A 57 -3.00 -9.42 -9.94
CA ASN A 57 -3.15 -8.91 -8.59
C ASN A 57 -2.28 -9.70 -7.58
N ALA A 58 -2.25 -11.02 -7.70
CA ALA A 58 -1.39 -11.86 -6.87
C ALA A 58 0.10 -11.58 -7.12
N MET A 59 0.51 -11.40 -8.37
CA MET A 59 1.89 -11.06 -8.73
C MET A 59 2.29 -9.70 -8.19
N VAL A 60 1.41 -8.70 -8.26
CA VAL A 60 1.67 -7.37 -7.70
C VAL A 60 1.82 -7.44 -6.18
N ASP A 61 0.98 -8.24 -5.52
CA ASP A 61 1.05 -8.43 -4.07
C ASP A 61 2.39 -9.04 -3.64
N GLU A 62 2.89 -10.02 -4.37
CA GLU A 62 4.22 -10.59 -4.15
C GLU A 62 5.34 -9.56 -4.37
N GLN A 63 5.20 -8.71 -5.38
CA GLN A 63 6.17 -7.64 -5.64
C GLN A 63 6.19 -6.61 -4.53
N PHE A 64 5.05 -6.25 -3.96
CA PHE A 64 5.01 -5.37 -2.79
C PHE A 64 5.78 -5.93 -1.60
N LYS A 65 5.66 -7.23 -1.35
CA LYS A 65 6.43 -7.89 -0.30
C LYS A 65 7.94 -7.83 -0.57
N SER A 66 8.33 -8.11 -1.80
CA SER A 66 9.73 -8.02 -2.23
C SER A 66 10.28 -6.60 -2.11
N ILE A 67 9.50 -5.60 -2.53
CA ILE A 67 9.86 -4.19 -2.43
C ILE A 67 10.11 -3.79 -0.97
N ASN A 68 9.22 -4.19 -0.06
CA ASN A 68 9.36 -3.88 1.36
C ASN A 68 10.61 -4.54 1.99
N GLU A 69 11.04 -5.67 1.48
CA GLU A 69 12.25 -6.36 1.94
C GLU A 69 13.54 -5.74 1.39
N ASN A 70 13.51 -5.22 0.16
CA ASN A 70 14.72 -4.82 -0.57
C ASN A 70 14.97 -3.31 -0.59
N TYR A 71 13.96 -2.49 -0.32
CA TYR A 71 14.07 -1.03 -0.38
C TYR A 71 13.68 -0.42 0.96
N ASN A 72 14.54 0.47 1.47
CA ASN A 72 14.30 1.15 2.75
C ASN A 72 13.51 2.44 2.59
N THR A 73 13.60 3.08 1.42
CA THR A 73 12.94 4.36 1.15
C THR A 73 12.23 4.35 -0.20
N LEU A 74 11.23 5.21 -0.31
CA LEU A 74 10.54 5.43 -1.58
C LEU A 74 11.49 5.97 -2.66
N ASP A 75 12.45 6.83 -2.28
CA ASP A 75 13.42 7.40 -3.21
C ASP A 75 14.31 6.32 -3.83
N GLU A 76 14.74 5.34 -3.05
CA GLU A 76 15.50 4.19 -3.55
C GLU A 76 14.70 3.39 -4.59
N LEU A 77 13.42 3.17 -4.32
CA LEU A 77 12.54 2.45 -5.24
C LEU A 77 12.34 3.23 -6.54
N ILE A 78 12.05 4.52 -6.46
CA ILE A 78 11.88 5.41 -7.61
C ILE A 78 13.15 5.39 -8.48
N GLN A 79 14.30 5.50 -7.85
CA GLN A 79 15.60 5.46 -8.55
C GLN A 79 15.82 4.13 -9.25
N ALA A 80 15.52 3.02 -8.60
CA ALA A 80 15.65 1.68 -9.19
C ALA A 80 14.75 1.50 -10.43
N VAL A 81 13.50 1.96 -10.35
CA VAL A 81 12.56 1.89 -11.48
C VAL A 81 13.04 2.75 -12.65
N TYR A 82 13.59 3.93 -12.38
CA TYR A 82 14.16 4.78 -13.41
C TYR A 82 15.37 4.12 -14.07
N GLU A 83 16.30 3.59 -13.29
CA GLU A 83 17.51 2.94 -13.81
C GLU A 83 17.20 1.68 -14.62
N ASP A 84 16.27 0.86 -14.16
CA ASP A 84 15.96 -0.43 -14.77
C ASP A 84 15.00 -0.31 -15.97
N TYR A 85 14.07 0.62 -15.92
CA TYR A 85 12.96 0.71 -16.90
C TYR A 85 12.82 2.08 -17.57
N GLY A 86 13.56 3.08 -17.16
CA GLY A 86 13.49 4.42 -17.70
C GLY A 86 12.20 5.17 -17.37
N ILE A 87 11.49 4.76 -16.32
CA ILE A 87 10.22 5.37 -15.92
C ILE A 87 10.45 6.41 -14.83
N LEU A 88 9.98 7.64 -15.08
CA LEU A 88 9.98 8.72 -14.10
C LEU A 88 8.58 8.88 -13.50
N PHE A 89 8.53 8.95 -12.17
CA PHE A 89 7.32 9.31 -11.44
C PHE A 89 7.42 10.78 -11.01
N GLU A 90 6.43 11.54 -11.42
CA GLU A 90 6.31 12.96 -11.05
C GLU A 90 5.33 13.18 -9.91
#